data_643e4abd88950a77c37e293d0ac8830f
#
_entry.id   643e4abd88950a77c37e293d0ac8830f
#
_cell.length_a   1.000
_cell.length_b   1.000
_cell.length_c   1.000
_cell.angle_alpha   90.00
_cell.angle_beta   90.00
_cell.angle_gamma   90.00
#
_symmetry.space_group_name_H-M   'P 1'
#
loop_
_entity.id
_entity.type
_entity.pdbx_description
1 polymer ?
#
loop_
_entity_poly.entity_id
_entity_poly.type
_entity_poly.pdbx_seq_one_letter_code
_entity_poly.pdbx_strand_id
1 'polypeptide(L)'
;LGDVYKRQANYDKFPSTKLAGMLVQGWDAIISVLKKQMDARKVLAVDLYTGVYEEEVLDAFSKEFSGRVMNVRDLMKPEKEIQTLTERFMTEDVLFGYVTNLKLEDYLDADKVAAARKQISEAKETIVIIGTGAAVVAPQDAMVVYADMARWEIQQRFRRHEVKALGIDNRNDAVSLQYKRGYFNDWRVCDRYKERLFDRVEFWIDTHVAGTPKMIDKDTFFKGVEATVKTPFRVVPFFDPAPWGGQWMKEVCDLDRERENFGWCFDCVPEENSLYFEVNGVRFELPSVDLVLLKSKELLGEPVEARFGKDFPIRFDFLDTIGGGNLSLQVHPTTQFIRDSFGMYYTCLLYTSPSPRDMRRS
;
A
#
# COMPACT_ATOMS: atom_id res chain seq x y z
N LEU A 1 41.36 -8.87 17.65
CA LEU A 1 39.96 -8.45 17.90
C LEU A 1 39.53 -7.23 17.09
N GLY A 2 40.48 -6.46 16.50
CA GLY A 2 40.15 -5.22 15.75
C GLY A 2 39.59 -5.39 14.33
N ASP A 3 39.72 -6.56 13.70
CA ASP A 3 39.33 -6.76 12.30
C ASP A 3 37.96 -7.42 12.10
N VAL A 4 37.33 -7.89 13.16
CA VAL A 4 36.00 -8.53 13.08
C VAL A 4 34.90 -7.48 12.78
N TYR A 5 35.12 -6.22 13.10
CA TYR A 5 34.15 -5.12 12.96
C TYR A 5 34.25 -4.35 11.64
N LYS A 6 35.17 -4.69 10.75
CA LYS A 6 35.27 -4.08 9.42
C LYS A 6 34.59 -4.86 8.30
N ARG A 7 33.77 -5.85 8.65
CA ARG A 7 32.96 -6.53 7.66
C ARG A 7 31.87 -5.56 7.18
N GLN A 8 31.86 -5.31 5.89
CA GLN A 8 30.76 -4.64 5.21
C GLN A 8 29.45 -5.36 5.60
N ALA A 9 28.43 -4.59 5.99
CA ALA A 9 27.12 -5.15 6.27
C ALA A 9 26.64 -5.97 5.06
N ASN A 10 26.18 -7.19 5.31
CA ASN A 10 25.69 -8.09 4.27
C ASN A 10 24.15 -8.17 4.26
N TYR A 11 23.48 -7.35 5.05
CA TYR A 11 22.04 -7.23 5.05
C TYR A 11 21.56 -6.48 3.80
N ASP A 12 20.82 -7.17 2.93
CA ASP A 12 20.28 -6.55 1.72
C ASP A 12 19.02 -5.73 2.07
N LYS A 13 19.15 -4.42 1.96
CA LYS A 13 18.05 -3.45 2.18
C LYS A 13 17.14 -3.28 0.96
N PHE A 14 17.52 -3.83 -0.17
CA PHE A 14 16.84 -3.62 -1.44
C PHE A 14 16.64 -4.93 -2.22
N PRO A 15 16.09 -5.95 -1.56
CA PRO A 15 15.84 -7.22 -2.24
C PRO A 15 14.90 -6.98 -3.43
N SER A 16 15.22 -7.58 -4.58
CA SER A 16 14.48 -7.36 -5.81
C SER A 16 14.31 -8.63 -6.63
N THR A 17 13.19 -8.76 -7.32
CA THR A 17 12.97 -9.77 -8.36
C THR A 17 13.38 -9.20 -9.70
N LYS A 18 14.42 -9.79 -10.32
CA LYS A 18 14.95 -9.34 -11.61
C LYS A 18 14.15 -9.92 -12.76
N LEU A 19 13.75 -9.07 -13.70
CA LEU A 19 13.04 -9.49 -14.91
C LEU A 19 13.26 -8.54 -16.08
N ALA A 20 13.01 -9.04 -17.29
CA ALA A 20 12.92 -8.22 -18.49
C ALA A 20 11.46 -7.86 -18.76
N GLY A 21 11.21 -6.63 -19.16
CA GLY A 21 9.85 -6.17 -19.44
C GLY A 21 9.79 -4.73 -19.90
N MET A 22 8.60 -4.21 -20.05
CA MET A 22 8.34 -2.81 -20.34
C MET A 22 8.48 -1.99 -19.05
N LEU A 23 9.26 -0.92 -19.08
CA LEU A 23 9.33 0.08 -18.04
C LEU A 23 9.56 1.47 -18.63
N VAL A 24 8.78 2.43 -18.20
CA VAL A 24 8.86 3.84 -18.61
C VAL A 24 8.97 4.72 -17.37
N GLN A 25 9.77 5.79 -17.43
CA GLN A 25 10.01 6.70 -16.31
C GLN A 25 9.63 8.14 -16.68
N GLY A 26 9.04 8.84 -15.71
CA GLY A 26 8.63 10.24 -15.83
C GLY A 26 7.25 10.42 -16.48
N TRP A 27 6.51 11.44 -16.01
CA TRP A 27 5.14 11.69 -16.45
C TRP A 27 5.00 11.89 -17.97
N ASP A 28 5.89 12.67 -18.58
CA ASP A 28 5.80 12.97 -20.03
C ASP A 28 5.91 11.70 -20.87
N ALA A 29 6.86 10.83 -20.54
CA ALA A 29 7.06 9.57 -21.24
C ALA A 29 5.89 8.59 -20.98
N ILE A 30 5.43 8.49 -19.73
CA ILE A 30 4.28 7.66 -19.34
C ILE A 30 3.04 8.09 -20.13
N ILE A 31 2.69 9.38 -20.09
CA ILE A 31 1.50 9.90 -20.76
C ILE A 31 1.62 9.75 -22.27
N SER A 32 2.82 9.92 -22.85
CA SER A 32 3.05 9.68 -24.28
C SER A 32 2.77 8.23 -24.68
N VAL A 33 3.17 7.27 -23.85
CA VAL A 33 2.87 5.84 -24.07
C VAL A 33 1.37 5.59 -23.94
N LEU A 34 0.72 6.10 -22.89
CA LEU A 34 -0.71 5.91 -22.68
C LEU A 34 -1.54 6.48 -23.83
N LYS A 35 -1.22 7.68 -24.32
CA LYS A 35 -1.87 8.29 -25.50
C LYS A 35 -1.79 7.37 -26.73
N LYS A 36 -0.64 6.73 -26.96
CA LYS A 36 -0.47 5.79 -28.09
C LYS A 36 -1.25 4.50 -27.88
N GLN A 37 -1.32 4.01 -26.64
CA GLN A 37 -1.99 2.76 -26.30
C GLN A 37 -3.53 2.90 -26.22
N MET A 38 -4.03 4.11 -26.02
CA MET A 38 -5.48 4.35 -26.05
C MET A 38 -6.11 4.01 -27.41
N ASP A 39 -5.34 4.16 -28.51
CA ASP A 39 -5.81 3.90 -29.87
C ASP A 39 -7.17 4.58 -30.16
N ALA A 40 -8.21 3.81 -30.48
CA ALA A 40 -9.56 4.32 -30.70
C ALA A 40 -10.38 4.55 -29.41
N ARG A 41 -9.87 4.17 -28.24
CA ARG A 41 -10.56 4.35 -26.95
C ARG A 41 -10.59 5.82 -26.57
N LYS A 42 -11.73 6.27 -26.04
CA LYS A 42 -11.92 7.66 -25.64
C LYS A 42 -11.78 7.91 -24.15
N VAL A 43 -11.79 6.86 -23.34
CA VAL A 43 -11.78 7.00 -21.90
C VAL A 43 -10.54 6.34 -21.31
N LEU A 44 -9.80 7.10 -20.50
CA LEU A 44 -8.69 6.65 -19.68
C LEU A 44 -9.07 6.80 -18.20
N ALA A 45 -9.08 5.71 -17.47
CA ALA A 45 -9.25 5.70 -16.02
C ALA A 45 -7.88 5.54 -15.35
N VAL A 46 -7.43 6.57 -14.66
CA VAL A 46 -6.22 6.56 -13.83
C VAL A 46 -6.67 6.39 -12.39
N ASP A 47 -6.74 5.13 -11.96
CA ASP A 47 -7.17 4.80 -10.60
C ASP A 47 -6.01 4.96 -9.62
N LEU A 48 -6.27 5.54 -8.47
CA LEU A 48 -5.24 5.86 -7.48
C LEU A 48 -5.50 5.08 -6.20
N TYR A 49 -4.46 4.43 -5.66
CA TYR A 49 -4.52 4.00 -4.26
C TYR A 49 -4.50 5.22 -3.34
N THR A 50 -5.17 5.11 -2.18
CA THR A 50 -5.15 6.19 -1.19
C THR A 50 -3.71 6.48 -0.75
N GLY A 51 -3.35 7.76 -0.61
CA GLY A 51 -1.99 8.21 -0.28
C GLY A 51 -1.10 8.54 -1.48
N VAL A 52 -1.54 8.26 -2.71
CA VAL A 52 -0.91 8.84 -3.91
C VAL A 52 -1.11 10.36 -3.91
N TYR A 53 -0.12 11.12 -4.38
CA TYR A 53 -0.25 12.57 -4.56
C TYR A 53 -1.20 12.88 -5.72
N GLU A 54 -2.48 13.01 -5.40
CA GLU A 54 -3.56 13.20 -6.36
C GLU A 54 -3.34 14.43 -7.23
N GLU A 55 -2.90 15.54 -6.61
CA GLU A 55 -2.64 16.80 -7.30
C GLU A 55 -1.50 16.66 -8.33
N GLU A 56 -0.44 15.90 -8.03
CA GLU A 56 0.66 15.64 -8.97
C GLU A 56 0.15 14.92 -10.23
N VAL A 57 -0.68 13.90 -10.02
CA VAL A 57 -1.26 13.12 -11.14
C VAL A 57 -2.20 13.99 -11.96
N LEU A 58 -3.10 14.74 -11.31
CA LEU A 58 -4.02 15.67 -11.97
C LEU A 58 -3.28 16.71 -12.81
N ASP A 59 -2.24 17.31 -12.26
CA ASP A 59 -1.43 18.32 -12.96
C ASP A 59 -0.72 17.73 -14.17
N ALA A 60 -0.10 16.55 -14.03
CA ALA A 60 0.60 15.89 -15.12
C ALA A 60 -0.34 15.57 -16.30
N PHE A 61 -1.50 14.98 -16.02
CA PHE A 61 -2.45 14.62 -17.06
C PHE A 61 -3.16 15.85 -17.65
N SER A 62 -3.50 16.87 -16.85
CA SER A 62 -4.15 18.09 -17.34
C SER A 62 -3.27 18.90 -18.29
N LYS A 63 -1.96 18.87 -18.13
CA LYS A 63 -1.01 19.55 -19.05
C LYS A 63 -0.93 18.85 -20.40
N GLU A 64 -1.03 17.54 -20.40
CA GLU A 64 -0.72 16.72 -21.57
C GLU A 64 -1.96 16.30 -22.38
N PHE A 65 -3.13 16.18 -21.77
CA PHE A 65 -4.36 15.81 -22.48
C PHE A 65 -5.14 17.06 -22.88
N SER A 66 -5.45 17.17 -24.17
CA SER A 66 -6.32 18.23 -24.71
C SER A 66 -7.81 18.00 -24.44
N GLY A 67 -8.19 16.85 -23.90
CA GLY A 67 -9.54 16.48 -23.54
C GLY A 67 -9.92 16.91 -22.12
N ARG A 68 -11.03 16.35 -21.64
CA ARG A 68 -11.57 16.65 -20.30
C ARG A 68 -10.93 15.76 -19.25
N VAL A 69 -10.44 16.37 -18.17
CA VAL A 69 -10.01 15.66 -16.96
C VAL A 69 -11.12 15.75 -15.91
N MET A 70 -11.49 14.62 -15.32
CA MET A 70 -12.49 14.50 -14.25
C MET A 70 -11.84 13.94 -12.99
N ASN A 71 -12.01 14.63 -11.87
CA ASN A 71 -11.54 14.16 -10.58
C ASN A 71 -12.63 13.34 -9.86
N VAL A 72 -12.33 12.11 -9.48
CA VAL A 72 -13.27 11.24 -8.74
C VAL A 72 -13.65 11.83 -7.38
N ARG A 73 -12.77 12.60 -6.76
CA ARG A 73 -13.06 13.27 -5.47
C ARG A 73 -14.30 14.18 -5.56
N ASP A 74 -14.54 14.81 -6.70
CA ASP A 74 -15.73 15.65 -6.91
C ASP A 74 -17.03 14.83 -6.95
N LEU A 75 -16.91 13.53 -7.21
CA LEU A 75 -18.03 12.59 -7.28
C LEU A 75 -18.28 11.87 -5.94
N MET A 76 -17.47 12.15 -4.94
CA MET A 76 -17.68 11.59 -3.59
C MET A 76 -18.81 12.33 -2.86
N LYS A 77 -19.32 11.69 -1.83
CA LYS A 77 -20.24 12.28 -0.86
C LYS A 77 -19.55 13.44 -0.13
N PRO A 78 -20.32 14.38 0.44
CA PRO A 78 -19.76 15.42 1.31
C PRO A 78 -18.93 14.82 2.46
N GLU A 79 -17.85 15.47 2.84
CA GLU A 79 -16.94 14.99 3.90
C GLU A 79 -17.65 14.62 5.19
N LYS A 80 -18.63 15.44 5.60
CA LYS A 80 -19.43 15.20 6.81
C LYS A 80 -20.22 13.88 6.73
N GLU A 81 -20.75 13.54 5.57
CA GLU A 81 -21.46 12.28 5.38
C GLU A 81 -20.49 11.09 5.42
N ILE A 82 -19.29 11.24 4.82
CA ILE A 82 -18.23 10.21 4.90
C ILE A 82 -17.75 10.04 6.34
N GLN A 83 -17.59 11.12 7.09
CA GLN A 83 -17.25 11.05 8.51
C GLN A 83 -18.32 10.26 9.31
N THR A 84 -19.59 10.59 9.13
CA THR A 84 -20.70 9.87 9.76
C THR A 84 -20.74 8.38 9.35
N LEU A 85 -20.53 8.08 8.06
CA LEU A 85 -20.48 6.72 7.53
C LEU A 85 -19.39 5.88 8.19
N THR A 86 -18.24 6.48 8.49
CA THR A 86 -17.06 5.80 9.01
C THR A 86 -16.94 5.85 10.54
N GLU A 87 -17.70 6.70 11.21
CA GLU A 87 -17.60 6.97 12.67
C GLU A 87 -17.66 5.70 13.52
N ARG A 88 -18.59 4.80 13.23
CA ARG A 88 -18.76 3.53 13.95
C ARG A 88 -17.53 2.61 13.92
N PHE A 89 -16.66 2.77 12.91
CA PHE A 89 -15.43 1.98 12.77
C PHE A 89 -14.23 2.65 13.44
N MET A 90 -14.35 3.94 13.74
CA MET A 90 -13.29 4.68 14.43
C MET A 90 -13.26 4.43 15.94
N THR A 91 -14.33 3.97 16.55
CA THR A 91 -14.48 3.65 17.97
C THR A 91 -13.95 4.75 18.91
N GLU A 92 -14.17 4.62 20.22
CA GLU A 92 -13.65 5.54 21.24
C GLU A 92 -12.21 5.23 21.67
N ASP A 93 -11.66 4.05 21.30
CA ASP A 93 -10.27 3.70 21.60
C ASP A 93 -9.31 4.66 20.89
N VAL A 94 -8.24 5.06 21.57
CA VAL A 94 -7.27 6.05 21.03
C VAL A 94 -6.53 5.54 19.81
N LEU A 95 -6.23 4.23 19.76
CA LEU A 95 -5.38 3.62 18.73
C LEU A 95 -6.17 2.67 17.81
N PHE A 96 -7.16 1.97 18.33
CA PHE A 96 -7.82 0.87 17.65
C PHE A 96 -9.23 1.24 17.19
N GLY A 97 -9.52 0.90 15.95
CA GLY A 97 -10.85 0.96 15.37
C GLY A 97 -11.45 -0.43 15.19
N TYR A 98 -12.56 -0.52 14.50
CA TYR A 98 -13.18 -1.76 14.05
C TYR A 98 -13.03 -1.89 12.53
N VAL A 99 -12.61 -3.05 12.05
CA VAL A 99 -12.40 -3.27 10.61
C VAL A 99 -13.69 -3.04 9.85
N THR A 100 -13.66 -2.12 8.89
CA THR A 100 -14.84 -1.73 8.11
C THR A 100 -15.28 -2.83 7.14
N ASN A 101 -16.57 -2.93 6.92
CA ASN A 101 -17.19 -3.71 5.84
C ASN A 101 -17.66 -2.84 4.66
N LEU A 102 -17.38 -1.54 4.69
CA LEU A 102 -17.74 -0.61 3.62
C LEU A 102 -17.05 -0.97 2.31
N LYS A 103 -17.70 -0.62 1.22
CA LYS A 103 -17.16 -0.70 -0.14
C LYS A 103 -16.82 0.69 -0.66
N LEU A 104 -16.02 0.79 -1.69
CA LEU A 104 -15.65 2.08 -2.28
C LEU A 104 -16.90 2.83 -2.79
N GLU A 105 -17.86 2.10 -3.32
CA GLU A 105 -19.11 2.66 -3.82
C GLU A 105 -19.92 3.39 -2.72
N ASP A 106 -19.74 3.02 -1.44
CA ASP A 106 -20.41 3.68 -0.31
C ASP A 106 -19.93 5.12 -0.07
N TYR A 107 -18.72 5.44 -0.56
CA TYR A 107 -18.13 6.78 -0.48
C TYR A 107 -18.56 7.69 -1.63
N LEU A 108 -19.09 7.12 -2.72
CA LEU A 108 -19.49 7.86 -3.90
C LEU A 108 -20.93 8.36 -3.80
N ASP A 109 -21.18 9.53 -4.35
CA ASP A 109 -22.52 10.07 -4.54
C ASP A 109 -23.13 9.48 -5.82
N ALA A 110 -24.21 8.72 -5.67
CA ALA A 110 -24.83 7.98 -6.76
C ALA A 110 -25.31 8.90 -7.90
N ASP A 111 -25.88 10.07 -7.56
CA ASP A 111 -26.42 11.02 -8.54
C ASP A 111 -25.28 11.70 -9.32
N LYS A 112 -24.21 12.08 -8.62
CA LYS A 112 -23.02 12.64 -9.26
C LYS A 112 -22.35 11.62 -10.18
N VAL A 113 -22.23 10.36 -9.76
CA VAL A 113 -21.66 9.27 -10.59
C VAL A 113 -22.55 9.02 -11.81
N ALA A 114 -23.87 8.99 -11.66
CA ALA A 114 -24.79 8.81 -12.77
C ALA A 114 -24.68 9.98 -13.78
N ALA A 115 -24.61 11.22 -13.31
CA ALA A 115 -24.40 12.39 -14.13
C ALA A 115 -23.04 12.34 -14.86
N ALA A 116 -21.97 11.95 -14.18
CA ALA A 116 -20.63 11.80 -14.77
C ALA A 116 -20.64 10.74 -15.87
N ARG A 117 -21.22 9.57 -15.63
CA ARG A 117 -21.35 8.49 -16.64
C ARG A 117 -22.12 8.94 -17.87
N LYS A 118 -23.20 9.71 -17.70
CA LYS A 118 -23.93 10.29 -18.81
C LYS A 118 -23.03 11.23 -19.63
N GLN A 119 -22.33 12.15 -18.96
CA GLN A 119 -21.38 13.05 -19.62
C GLN A 119 -20.29 12.30 -20.40
N ILE A 120 -19.76 11.21 -19.82
CA ILE A 120 -18.76 10.35 -20.45
C ILE A 120 -19.33 9.70 -21.72
N SER A 121 -20.55 9.17 -21.67
CA SER A 121 -21.21 8.52 -22.82
C SER A 121 -21.53 9.46 -23.96
N GLU A 122 -21.79 10.73 -23.69
CA GLU A 122 -22.12 11.76 -24.66
C GLU A 122 -20.88 12.49 -25.22
N ALA A 123 -19.70 12.30 -24.60
CA ALA A 123 -18.48 13.01 -24.98
C ALA A 123 -17.94 12.57 -26.34
N LYS A 124 -17.49 13.56 -27.13
CA LYS A 124 -16.80 13.33 -28.40
C LYS A 124 -15.29 13.36 -28.27
N GLU A 125 -14.81 14.11 -27.28
CA GLU A 125 -13.39 14.23 -26.91
C GLU A 125 -12.92 13.08 -26.00
N THR A 126 -11.60 12.98 -25.84
CA THR A 126 -10.99 12.08 -24.85
C THR A 126 -11.30 12.56 -23.44
N ILE A 127 -11.68 11.61 -22.56
CA ILE A 127 -11.90 11.87 -21.15
C ILE A 127 -10.86 11.09 -20.33
N VAL A 128 -10.23 11.78 -19.40
CA VAL A 128 -9.36 11.17 -18.39
C VAL A 128 -10.05 11.29 -17.03
N ILE A 129 -10.28 10.16 -16.37
CA ILE A 129 -10.91 10.09 -15.06
C ILE A 129 -9.80 9.74 -14.07
N ILE A 130 -9.55 10.59 -13.06
CA ILE A 130 -8.44 10.44 -12.13
C ILE A 130 -8.97 10.40 -10.70
N GLY A 131 -8.46 9.49 -9.88
CA GLY A 131 -8.75 9.40 -8.46
C GLY A 131 -9.11 7.99 -8.04
N THR A 132 -9.22 7.76 -6.72
CA THR A 132 -9.61 6.46 -6.17
C THR A 132 -11.05 6.12 -6.58
N GLY A 133 -11.21 5.09 -7.39
CA GLY A 133 -12.50 4.70 -7.95
C GLY A 133 -12.72 5.15 -9.39
N ALA A 134 -11.70 5.60 -10.11
CA ALA A 134 -11.82 6.01 -11.52
C ALA A 134 -12.40 4.88 -12.37
N ALA A 135 -12.01 3.63 -12.16
CA ALA A 135 -12.55 2.48 -12.89
C ALA A 135 -13.98 2.10 -12.49
N VAL A 136 -14.49 2.59 -11.35
CA VAL A 136 -15.94 2.48 -11.02
C VAL A 136 -16.77 3.41 -11.90
N VAL A 137 -16.27 4.61 -12.15
CA VAL A 137 -16.97 5.64 -12.94
C VAL A 137 -16.87 5.36 -14.42
N ALA A 138 -15.72 4.88 -14.88
CA ALA A 138 -15.41 4.61 -16.28
C ALA A 138 -16.24 3.48 -16.89
N PRO A 139 -16.51 3.51 -18.22
CA PRO A 139 -17.13 2.41 -18.93
C PRO A 139 -16.20 1.18 -18.98
N GLN A 140 -16.77 0.02 -19.33
CA GLN A 140 -16.03 -1.26 -19.31
C GLN A 140 -14.89 -1.33 -20.34
N ASP A 141 -15.01 -0.63 -21.44
CA ASP A 141 -14.01 -0.54 -22.51
C ASP A 141 -12.94 0.54 -22.29
N ALA A 142 -13.02 1.28 -21.18
CA ALA A 142 -11.99 2.24 -20.82
C ALA A 142 -10.64 1.56 -20.58
N MET A 143 -9.55 2.23 -20.99
CA MET A 143 -8.21 1.86 -20.54
C MET A 143 -8.09 2.13 -19.04
N VAL A 144 -7.62 1.16 -18.28
CA VAL A 144 -7.42 1.30 -16.83
C VAL A 144 -5.93 1.28 -16.50
N VAL A 145 -5.49 2.32 -15.82
CA VAL A 145 -4.13 2.47 -15.27
C VAL A 145 -4.25 2.58 -13.75
N TYR A 146 -3.37 1.93 -13.01
CA TYR A 146 -3.41 1.94 -11.55
C TYR A 146 -2.13 2.53 -10.98
N ALA A 147 -2.24 3.62 -10.24
CA ALA A 147 -1.14 4.19 -9.48
C ALA A 147 -1.18 3.66 -8.04
N ASP A 148 -0.17 2.90 -7.67
CA ASP A 148 -0.11 2.18 -6.41
C ASP A 148 0.88 2.76 -5.41
N MET A 149 0.72 2.36 -4.13
CA MET A 149 1.49 2.89 -3.02
C MET A 149 1.56 1.88 -1.87
N ALA A 150 2.78 1.59 -1.39
CA ALA A 150 2.97 0.81 -0.17
C ALA A 150 2.60 1.62 1.08
N ARG A 151 2.01 0.97 2.08
CA ARG A 151 1.50 1.65 3.28
C ARG A 151 2.59 2.31 4.10
N TRP A 152 3.82 1.77 4.07
CA TRP A 152 4.94 2.44 4.73
C TRP A 152 5.17 3.85 4.19
N GLU A 153 5.18 4.05 2.87
CA GLU A 153 5.31 5.41 2.31
C GLU A 153 4.08 6.27 2.65
N ILE A 154 2.88 5.70 2.65
CA ILE A 154 1.67 6.44 3.09
C ILE A 154 1.83 6.94 4.53
N GLN A 155 2.37 6.11 5.42
CA GLN A 155 2.66 6.53 6.81
C GLN A 155 3.68 7.66 6.87
N GLN A 156 4.72 7.64 6.02
CA GLN A 156 5.67 8.75 5.93
C GLN A 156 4.97 10.03 5.47
N ARG A 157 4.06 9.95 4.49
CA ARG A 157 3.25 11.08 4.03
C ARG A 157 2.27 11.58 5.11
N PHE A 158 1.73 10.71 5.95
CA PHE A 158 0.96 11.12 7.14
C PHE A 158 1.84 11.90 8.13
N ARG A 159 3.05 11.43 8.41
CA ARG A 159 4.01 12.14 9.29
C ARG A 159 4.39 13.52 8.78
N ARG A 160 4.34 13.73 7.46
CA ARG A 160 4.58 15.03 6.81
C ARG A 160 3.31 15.83 6.54
N HIS A 161 2.13 15.28 6.90
CA HIS A 161 0.81 15.91 6.68
C HIS A 161 0.51 16.25 5.21
N GLU A 162 0.97 15.40 4.28
CA GLU A 162 0.94 15.68 2.84
C GLU A 162 -0.27 15.10 2.11
N VAL A 163 -0.87 14.03 2.62
CA VAL A 163 -1.93 13.31 1.93
C VAL A 163 -3.23 13.28 2.71
N LYS A 164 -4.34 13.28 1.98
CA LYS A 164 -5.70 13.23 2.48
C LYS A 164 -6.17 11.78 2.61
N ALA A 165 -7.10 11.56 3.51
CA ALA A 165 -7.81 10.29 3.61
C ALA A 165 -8.82 10.12 2.46
N LEU A 166 -9.39 8.91 2.36
CA LEU A 166 -10.42 8.61 1.38
C LEU A 166 -11.66 9.48 1.61
N GLY A 167 -11.87 10.43 0.73
CA GLY A 167 -13.03 11.32 0.70
C GLY A 167 -13.07 12.43 1.75
N ILE A 168 -12.08 12.56 2.63
CA ILE A 168 -11.99 13.65 3.61
C ILE A 168 -10.58 14.26 3.66
N ASP A 169 -10.48 15.51 4.09
CA ASP A 169 -9.18 16.15 4.37
C ASP A 169 -8.88 16.09 5.87
N ASN A 170 -8.07 15.13 6.25
CA ASN A 170 -7.64 14.89 7.63
C ASN A 170 -6.15 15.15 7.84
N ARG A 171 -5.51 15.94 6.97
CA ARG A 171 -4.06 16.21 7.06
C ARG A 171 -3.65 16.88 8.37
N ASN A 172 -4.55 17.64 9.00
CA ASN A 172 -4.30 18.29 10.28
C ASN A 172 -4.54 17.40 11.51
N ASP A 173 -5.03 16.18 11.33
CA ASP A 173 -5.23 15.24 12.43
C ASP A 173 -3.89 14.69 12.93
N ALA A 174 -3.87 14.22 14.17
CA ALA A 174 -2.73 13.49 14.70
C ALA A 174 -2.40 12.27 13.82
N VAL A 175 -1.12 12.01 13.59
CA VAL A 175 -0.64 10.91 12.73
C VAL A 175 -1.24 9.57 13.15
N SER A 176 -1.40 9.33 14.47
CA SER A 176 -2.04 8.12 14.99
C SER A 176 -3.50 7.98 14.56
N LEU A 177 -4.25 9.08 14.45
CA LEU A 177 -5.63 9.08 13.97
C LEU A 177 -5.70 8.87 12.45
N GLN A 178 -4.77 9.47 11.70
CA GLN A 178 -4.66 9.21 10.25
C GLN A 178 -4.34 7.74 9.99
N TYR A 179 -3.40 7.15 10.75
CA TYR A 179 -3.07 5.73 10.67
C TYR A 179 -4.25 4.84 11.05
N LYS A 180 -4.91 5.12 12.19
CA LYS A 180 -6.10 4.39 12.64
C LYS A 180 -7.17 4.34 11.55
N ARG A 181 -7.48 5.50 10.94
CA ARG A 181 -8.43 5.60 9.85
C ARG A 181 -7.96 4.79 8.62
N GLY A 182 -6.72 4.96 8.22
CA GLY A 182 -6.12 4.20 7.13
C GLY A 182 -6.27 2.70 7.35
N TYR A 183 -5.83 2.21 8.49
CA TYR A 183 -5.80 0.78 8.82
C TYR A 183 -7.19 0.14 8.91
N PHE A 184 -8.14 0.77 9.61
CA PHE A 184 -9.45 0.19 9.89
C PHE A 184 -10.49 0.49 8.81
N ASN A 185 -10.31 1.56 8.04
CA ASN A 185 -11.25 1.99 7.01
C ASN A 185 -10.62 2.02 5.61
N ASP A 186 -9.81 3.02 5.32
CA ASP A 186 -9.51 3.42 3.95
C ASP A 186 -8.72 2.34 3.19
N TRP A 187 -7.68 1.76 3.80
CA TRP A 187 -6.90 0.70 3.17
C TRP A 187 -7.72 -0.58 2.97
N ARG A 188 -8.62 -0.90 3.92
CA ARG A 188 -9.50 -2.06 3.79
C ARG A 188 -10.48 -1.93 2.63
N VAL A 189 -11.01 -0.72 2.43
CA VAL A 189 -11.87 -0.39 1.30
C VAL A 189 -11.10 -0.47 -0.02
N CYS A 190 -9.93 0.18 -0.06
CA CYS A 190 -9.10 0.25 -1.28
C CYS A 190 -8.53 -1.11 -1.67
N ASP A 191 -8.12 -1.97 -0.72
CA ASP A 191 -7.61 -3.31 -1.04
C ASP A 191 -8.70 -4.20 -1.65
N ARG A 192 -9.91 -4.23 -1.03
CA ARG A 192 -11.05 -4.97 -1.58
C ARG A 192 -11.48 -4.46 -2.96
N TYR A 193 -11.34 -3.17 -3.18
CA TYR A 193 -11.60 -2.58 -4.48
C TYR A 193 -10.51 -2.96 -5.50
N LYS A 194 -9.25 -2.78 -5.15
CA LYS A 194 -8.09 -3.12 -6.00
C LYS A 194 -8.11 -4.59 -6.43
N GLU A 195 -8.45 -5.49 -5.53
CA GLU A 195 -8.58 -6.93 -5.83
C GLU A 195 -9.50 -7.22 -7.03
N ARG A 196 -10.57 -6.45 -7.18
CA ARG A 196 -11.51 -6.56 -8.31
C ARG A 196 -10.99 -5.96 -9.61
N LEU A 197 -9.91 -5.19 -9.55
CA LEU A 197 -9.37 -4.47 -10.70
C LEU A 197 -8.22 -5.17 -11.40
N PHE A 198 -7.50 -6.09 -10.76
CA PHE A 198 -6.27 -6.67 -11.30
C PHE A 198 -6.40 -7.15 -12.75
N ASP A 199 -7.52 -7.77 -13.12
CA ASP A 199 -7.75 -8.25 -14.49
C ASP A 199 -8.02 -7.12 -15.50
N ARG A 200 -8.48 -5.96 -15.03
CA ARG A 200 -8.82 -4.80 -15.87
C ARG A 200 -7.65 -3.84 -16.05
N VAL A 201 -6.70 -3.81 -15.11
CA VAL A 201 -5.55 -2.90 -15.17
C VAL A 201 -4.61 -3.31 -16.30
N GLU A 202 -4.26 -2.36 -17.15
CA GLU A 202 -3.33 -2.55 -18.26
C GLU A 202 -1.93 -2.03 -17.94
N PHE A 203 -1.83 -1.04 -17.06
CA PHE A 203 -0.55 -0.46 -16.64
C PHE A 203 -0.56 -0.15 -15.15
N TRP A 204 0.57 -0.40 -14.47
CA TRP A 204 0.82 -0.02 -13.08
C TRP A 204 1.82 1.12 -13.01
N ILE A 205 1.55 2.10 -12.16
CA ILE A 205 2.45 3.23 -11.92
C ILE A 205 2.96 3.17 -10.47
N ASP A 206 4.26 3.12 -10.31
CA ASP A 206 4.98 3.34 -9.06
C ASP A 206 5.07 4.85 -8.81
N THR A 207 4.44 5.32 -7.72
CA THR A 207 4.42 6.73 -7.30
C THR A 207 5.04 6.95 -5.92
N HIS A 208 5.87 6.01 -5.45
CA HIS A 208 6.51 6.12 -4.13
C HIS A 208 7.42 7.34 -4.02
N VAL A 209 8.08 7.71 -5.10
CA VAL A 209 8.94 8.90 -5.13
C VAL A 209 8.27 10.00 -5.94
N ALA A 210 7.92 11.10 -5.28
CA ALA A 210 7.30 12.26 -5.91
C ALA A 210 8.11 12.76 -7.12
N GLY A 211 7.43 13.14 -8.19
CA GLY A 211 8.03 13.68 -9.40
C GLY A 211 8.80 12.68 -10.27
N THR A 212 8.93 11.43 -9.84
CA THR A 212 9.68 10.39 -10.58
C THR A 212 8.89 9.10 -10.76
N PRO A 213 7.68 9.15 -11.33
CA PRO A 213 6.87 7.95 -11.50
C PRO A 213 7.51 6.98 -12.47
N LYS A 214 7.22 5.69 -12.27
CA LYS A 214 7.60 4.62 -13.19
C LYS A 214 6.36 3.84 -13.56
N MET A 215 6.29 3.35 -14.78
CA MET A 215 5.16 2.58 -15.27
C MET A 215 5.64 1.28 -15.92
N ILE A 216 4.94 0.21 -15.61
CA ILE A 216 5.07 -1.10 -16.26
C ILE A 216 3.73 -1.53 -16.84
N ASP A 217 3.78 -2.38 -17.88
CA ASP A 217 2.59 -2.97 -18.47
C ASP A 217 2.11 -4.22 -17.70
N LYS A 218 0.93 -4.68 -18.05
CA LYS A 218 0.28 -5.86 -17.46
C LYS A 218 1.17 -7.11 -17.54
N ASP A 219 1.79 -7.33 -18.67
CA ASP A 219 2.67 -8.49 -18.87
C ASP A 219 3.86 -8.47 -17.93
N THR A 220 4.53 -7.33 -17.81
CA THR A 220 5.67 -7.15 -16.91
C THR A 220 5.26 -7.32 -15.45
N PHE A 221 4.11 -6.75 -15.06
CA PHE A 221 3.59 -6.87 -13.70
C PHE A 221 3.35 -8.34 -13.33
N PHE A 222 2.58 -9.09 -14.13
CA PHE A 222 2.27 -10.48 -13.83
C PHE A 222 3.48 -11.40 -13.95
N LYS A 223 4.42 -11.14 -14.86
CA LYS A 223 5.72 -11.84 -14.90
C LYS A 223 6.50 -11.64 -13.61
N GLY A 224 6.53 -10.42 -13.07
CA GLY A 224 7.17 -10.12 -11.80
C GLY A 224 6.53 -10.85 -10.63
N VAL A 225 5.19 -10.84 -10.54
CA VAL A 225 4.40 -11.58 -9.54
C VAL A 225 4.71 -13.07 -9.59
N GLU A 226 4.67 -13.68 -10.78
CA GLU A 226 4.96 -15.11 -10.98
C GLU A 226 6.42 -15.47 -10.66
N ALA A 227 7.38 -14.63 -11.04
CA ALA A 227 8.78 -14.86 -10.74
C ALA A 227 9.05 -14.78 -9.24
N THR A 228 8.45 -13.82 -8.55
CA THR A 228 8.63 -13.62 -7.11
C THR A 228 8.10 -14.82 -6.32
N VAL A 229 6.89 -15.29 -6.60
CA VAL A 229 6.26 -16.37 -5.80
C VAL A 229 6.92 -17.74 -6.02
N LYS A 230 7.65 -17.94 -7.13
CA LYS A 230 8.33 -19.20 -7.45
C LYS A 230 9.67 -19.40 -6.77
N THR A 231 10.22 -18.39 -6.13
CA THR A 231 11.54 -18.42 -5.49
C THR A 231 11.44 -17.88 -4.07
N PRO A 232 12.34 -18.28 -3.14
CA PRO A 232 12.47 -17.58 -1.88
C PRO A 232 12.76 -16.10 -2.12
N PHE A 233 11.97 -15.22 -1.50
CA PHE A 233 12.12 -13.77 -1.63
C PHE A 233 12.02 -13.09 -0.27
N ARG A 234 12.41 -11.83 -0.22
CA ARG A 234 12.18 -10.94 0.92
C ARG A 234 11.43 -9.70 0.45
N VAL A 235 10.61 -9.16 1.35
CA VAL A 235 10.02 -7.83 1.16
C VAL A 235 11.11 -6.77 1.36
N VAL A 236 10.89 -5.56 0.86
CA VAL A 236 11.76 -4.40 1.12
C VAL A 236 11.59 -4.03 2.59
N PRO A 237 12.63 -4.15 3.43
CA PRO A 237 12.53 -3.82 4.85
C PRO A 237 12.40 -2.31 5.04
N PHE A 238 11.73 -1.91 6.12
CA PHE A 238 11.78 -0.54 6.58
C PHE A 238 12.16 -0.48 8.06
N PHE A 239 12.73 0.66 8.44
CA PHE A 239 13.34 0.85 9.76
C PHE A 239 12.71 2.06 10.44
N ASP A 240 12.36 1.92 11.72
CA ASP A 240 11.75 3.00 12.48
C ASP A 240 12.39 3.14 13.87
N PRO A 241 12.49 4.36 14.42
CA PRO A 241 12.97 4.57 15.75
C PRO A 241 11.96 4.08 16.80
N ALA A 242 12.45 3.82 18.01
CA ALA A 242 11.60 3.51 19.16
C ALA A 242 12.18 4.21 20.41
N PRO A 243 11.34 4.52 21.43
CA PRO A 243 11.84 5.12 22.68
C PRO A 243 12.92 4.30 23.40
N TRP A 244 12.96 3.00 23.15
CA TRP A 244 13.94 2.04 23.66
C TRP A 244 14.96 1.61 22.61
N GLY A 245 14.92 2.21 21.41
CA GLY A 245 15.70 1.78 20.27
C GLY A 245 17.21 1.79 20.48
N GLY A 246 17.87 0.79 19.92
CA GLY A 246 19.29 0.53 20.06
C GLY A 246 20.16 1.17 18.98
N GLN A 247 21.44 0.81 19.00
CA GLN A 247 22.46 1.35 18.08
C GLN A 247 23.08 0.26 17.19
N TRP A 248 22.85 -1.01 17.51
CA TRP A 248 23.49 -2.13 16.81
C TRP A 248 22.99 -2.30 15.36
N MET A 249 21.72 -2.06 15.14
CA MET A 249 21.09 -2.16 13.81
C MET A 249 21.70 -1.19 12.81
N LYS A 250 22.19 -0.02 13.26
CA LYS A 250 22.92 0.93 12.41
C LYS A 250 24.15 0.31 11.77
N GLU A 251 24.82 -0.58 12.49
CA GLU A 251 26.05 -1.23 12.02
C GLU A 251 25.73 -2.43 11.10
N VAL A 252 24.85 -3.34 11.57
CA VAL A 252 24.60 -4.59 10.85
C VAL A 252 23.76 -4.44 9.60
N CYS A 253 22.93 -3.39 9.53
CA CYS A 253 22.13 -3.07 8.37
C CYS A 253 22.66 -1.86 7.58
N ASP A 254 23.80 -1.29 8.00
CA ASP A 254 24.39 -0.09 7.36
C ASP A 254 23.36 1.03 7.21
N LEU A 255 22.76 1.45 8.32
CA LEU A 255 21.75 2.50 8.37
C LEU A 255 22.38 3.87 8.67
N ASP A 256 21.56 4.90 8.51
CA ASP A 256 21.93 6.29 8.79
C ASP A 256 22.40 6.44 10.26
N ARG A 257 23.64 6.81 10.44
CA ARG A 257 24.27 6.92 11.76
C ARG A 257 23.89 8.21 12.49
N GLU A 258 23.39 9.20 11.75
CA GLU A 258 22.95 10.50 12.32
C GLU A 258 21.56 10.38 13.00
N ARG A 259 20.78 9.35 12.67
CA ARG A 259 19.53 9.06 13.36
C ARG A 259 19.76 8.75 14.82
N GLU A 260 18.85 9.17 15.70
CA GLU A 260 18.93 8.91 17.14
C GLU A 260 19.07 7.40 17.43
N ASN A 261 18.20 6.60 16.89
CA ASN A 261 18.22 5.14 17.02
C ASN A 261 17.41 4.45 15.89
N PHE A 262 17.47 3.11 15.87
CA PHE A 262 16.53 2.26 15.16
C PHE A 262 16.09 1.13 16.10
N GLY A 263 14.85 1.19 16.57
CA GLY A 263 14.28 0.16 17.41
C GLY A 263 13.68 -0.99 16.62
N TRP A 264 13.17 -0.70 15.42
CA TRP A 264 12.40 -1.62 14.57
C TRP A 264 13.06 -1.82 13.22
N CYS A 265 13.12 -3.09 12.77
CA CYS A 265 13.31 -3.47 11.38
C CYS A 265 12.13 -4.36 10.98
N PHE A 266 11.22 -3.82 10.22
CA PHE A 266 10.05 -4.54 9.72
C PHE A 266 10.43 -5.28 8.45
N ASP A 267 10.76 -6.55 8.57
CA ASP A 267 11.27 -7.39 7.48
C ASP A 267 10.21 -8.29 6.86
N CYS A 268 9.03 -8.41 7.48
CA CYS A 268 7.87 -9.08 6.92
C CYS A 268 6.57 -8.62 7.60
N VAL A 269 6.08 -7.47 7.19
CA VAL A 269 4.72 -6.99 7.47
C VAL A 269 4.05 -6.74 6.12
N PRO A 270 3.50 -7.79 5.46
CA PRO A 270 3.11 -7.72 4.05
C PRO A 270 2.13 -6.61 3.70
N GLU A 271 1.32 -6.17 4.66
CA GLU A 271 0.41 -5.04 4.43
C GLU A 271 1.13 -3.70 4.32
N GLU A 272 2.33 -3.57 4.88
CA GLU A 272 3.04 -2.29 4.99
C GLU A 272 4.30 -2.21 4.14
N ASN A 273 5.02 -3.35 3.98
CA ASN A 273 6.22 -3.41 3.16
C ASN A 273 5.89 -3.28 1.66
N SER A 274 6.92 -3.02 0.89
CA SER A 274 6.91 -3.10 -0.56
C SER A 274 7.72 -4.28 -1.09
N LEU A 275 7.60 -4.49 -2.41
CA LEU A 275 8.45 -5.36 -3.22
C LEU A 275 9.14 -4.51 -4.28
N TYR A 276 10.33 -4.92 -4.71
CA TYR A 276 10.98 -4.38 -5.91
C TYR A 276 10.95 -5.39 -7.04
N PHE A 277 10.43 -4.96 -8.19
CA PHE A 277 10.74 -5.55 -9.47
C PHE A 277 11.89 -4.77 -10.10
N GLU A 278 13.00 -5.44 -10.37
CA GLU A 278 14.12 -4.83 -11.09
C GLU A 278 13.97 -5.12 -12.58
N VAL A 279 13.30 -4.22 -13.29
CA VAL A 279 12.99 -4.35 -14.71
C VAL A 279 14.10 -3.68 -15.51
N ASN A 280 14.86 -4.47 -16.28
CA ASN A 280 15.99 -3.98 -17.08
C ASN A 280 17.00 -3.13 -16.28
N GLY A 281 17.22 -3.46 -15.00
CA GLY A 281 18.13 -2.74 -14.11
C GLY A 281 17.51 -1.53 -13.40
N VAL A 282 16.23 -1.24 -13.60
CA VAL A 282 15.50 -0.16 -12.92
C VAL A 282 14.50 -0.76 -11.91
N ARG A 283 14.52 -0.27 -10.69
CA ARG A 283 13.58 -0.72 -9.65
C ARG A 283 12.22 -0.07 -9.83
N PHE A 284 11.21 -0.90 -9.91
CA PHE A 284 9.79 -0.55 -9.82
C PHE A 284 9.29 -1.03 -8.46
N GLU A 285 8.68 -0.14 -7.69
CA GLU A 285 8.17 -0.44 -6.36
C GLU A 285 6.67 -0.67 -6.39
N LEU A 286 6.22 -1.71 -5.66
CA LEU A 286 4.81 -2.04 -5.52
C LEU A 286 4.53 -2.53 -4.09
N PRO A 287 3.29 -2.42 -3.58
CA PRO A 287 2.92 -2.96 -2.28
C PRO A 287 3.09 -4.48 -2.23
N SER A 288 3.70 -5.02 -1.18
CA SER A 288 3.80 -6.48 -1.04
C SER A 288 2.45 -7.17 -0.82
N VAL A 289 1.44 -6.44 -0.35
CA VAL A 289 0.07 -6.95 -0.22
C VAL A 289 -0.53 -7.38 -1.57
N ASP A 290 -0.10 -6.81 -2.68
CA ASP A 290 -0.57 -7.22 -4.02
C ASP A 290 -0.24 -8.68 -4.31
N LEU A 291 0.96 -9.12 -3.89
CA LEU A 291 1.35 -10.52 -4.03
C LEU A 291 0.45 -11.43 -3.18
N VAL A 292 0.07 -11.01 -1.98
CA VAL A 292 -0.85 -11.75 -1.11
C VAL A 292 -2.24 -11.84 -1.75
N LEU A 293 -2.76 -10.73 -2.29
CA LEU A 293 -4.07 -10.69 -2.95
C LEU A 293 -4.13 -11.58 -4.20
N LEU A 294 -3.04 -11.62 -4.97
CA LEU A 294 -2.96 -12.35 -6.24
C LEU A 294 -2.56 -13.81 -6.09
N LYS A 295 -1.72 -14.13 -5.09
CA LYS A 295 -1.04 -15.42 -4.94
C LYS A 295 -1.18 -16.00 -3.53
N SER A 296 -2.34 -15.80 -2.90
CA SER A 296 -2.60 -16.27 -1.53
C SER A 296 -2.34 -17.77 -1.36
N LYS A 297 -2.77 -18.60 -2.29
CA LYS A 297 -2.60 -20.07 -2.23
C LYS A 297 -1.13 -20.46 -2.31
N GLU A 298 -0.40 -19.89 -3.24
CA GLU A 298 1.02 -20.16 -3.43
C GLU A 298 1.87 -19.70 -2.23
N LEU A 299 1.50 -18.57 -1.62
CA LEU A 299 2.22 -18.01 -0.48
C LEU A 299 1.86 -18.67 0.85
N LEU A 300 0.57 -18.92 1.09
CA LEU A 300 0.08 -19.37 2.38
C LEU A 300 -0.13 -20.87 2.43
N GLY A 301 -0.32 -21.51 1.26
CA GLY A 301 -0.84 -22.88 1.16
C GLY A 301 -2.35 -22.95 1.42
N GLU A 302 -2.99 -23.95 0.84
CA GLU A 302 -4.45 -24.10 0.90
C GLU A 302 -5.05 -24.12 2.33
N PRO A 303 -4.43 -24.78 3.35
CA PRO A 303 -5.02 -24.82 4.68
C PRO A 303 -5.02 -23.45 5.37
N VAL A 304 -4.00 -22.62 5.14
CA VAL A 304 -3.87 -21.29 5.76
C VAL A 304 -4.78 -20.31 5.05
N GLU A 305 -4.80 -20.34 3.70
CA GLU A 305 -5.72 -19.51 2.92
C GLU A 305 -7.19 -19.84 3.22
N ALA A 306 -7.55 -21.12 3.34
CA ALA A 306 -8.91 -21.52 3.71
C ALA A 306 -9.33 -21.00 5.10
N ARG A 307 -8.39 -20.81 6.02
CA ARG A 307 -8.67 -20.30 7.37
C ARG A 307 -8.65 -18.79 7.48
N PHE A 308 -7.71 -18.12 6.81
CA PHE A 308 -7.43 -16.69 6.98
C PHE A 308 -7.77 -15.85 5.73
N GLY A 309 -8.15 -16.50 4.63
CA GLY A 309 -8.38 -15.81 3.37
C GLY A 309 -7.10 -15.26 2.77
N LYS A 310 -7.19 -14.06 2.22
CA LYS A 310 -6.06 -13.33 1.63
C LYS A 310 -5.36 -12.40 2.63
N ASP A 311 -5.37 -12.77 3.90
CA ASP A 311 -4.60 -12.12 4.95
C ASP A 311 -3.36 -12.95 5.28
N PHE A 312 -2.19 -12.33 5.27
CA PHE A 312 -0.95 -13.00 5.66
C PHE A 312 -0.87 -13.03 7.20
N PRO A 313 -1.03 -14.20 7.89
CA PRO A 313 -1.25 -14.24 9.33
C PRO A 313 0.03 -14.10 10.16
N ILE A 314 1.20 -14.01 9.52
CA ILE A 314 2.50 -13.90 10.18
C ILE A 314 3.08 -12.52 9.94
N ARG A 315 3.64 -11.92 10.99
CA ARG A 315 4.45 -10.70 10.96
C ARG A 315 5.82 -11.04 11.52
N PHE A 316 6.85 -10.47 10.93
CA PHE A 316 8.22 -10.67 11.38
C PHE A 316 8.97 -9.34 11.40
N ASP A 317 9.54 -9.02 12.53
CA ASP A 317 10.35 -7.84 12.74
C ASP A 317 11.53 -8.14 13.68
N PHE A 318 12.61 -7.42 13.47
CA PHE A 318 13.72 -7.38 14.39
C PHE A 318 13.59 -6.19 15.33
N LEU A 319 13.94 -6.41 16.58
CA LEU A 319 13.96 -5.39 17.63
C LEU A 319 15.40 -5.18 18.10
N ASP A 320 15.86 -3.94 18.15
CA ASP A 320 17.18 -3.58 18.63
C ASP A 320 17.09 -2.75 19.91
N THR A 321 17.58 -3.33 21.00
CA THR A 321 17.70 -2.66 22.32
C THR A 321 19.15 -2.47 22.75
N ILE A 322 20.13 -2.84 21.91
CA ILE A 322 21.56 -2.81 22.26
C ILE A 322 22.05 -1.35 22.29
N GLY A 323 22.46 -0.89 23.45
CA GLY A 323 22.80 0.52 23.66
C GLY A 323 21.59 1.46 23.72
N GLY A 324 20.39 0.88 23.85
CA GLY A 324 19.10 1.58 24.04
C GLY A 324 18.51 1.31 25.43
N GLY A 325 17.18 1.29 25.49
CA GLY A 325 16.38 1.05 26.70
C GLY A 325 15.78 -0.35 26.77
N ASN A 326 14.98 -0.57 27.80
CA ASN A 326 14.21 -1.80 27.95
C ASN A 326 12.99 -1.78 27.03
N LEU A 327 12.73 -2.91 26.38
CA LEU A 327 11.47 -3.12 25.64
C LEU A 327 10.28 -2.98 26.59
N SER A 328 9.24 -2.28 26.15
CA SER A 328 8.02 -2.15 26.93
C SER A 328 7.31 -3.50 27.10
N LEU A 329 6.69 -3.67 28.27
CA LEU A 329 5.82 -4.82 28.50
C LEU A 329 4.62 -4.77 27.55
N GLN A 330 4.42 -5.84 26.80
CA GLN A 330 3.29 -5.98 25.89
C GLN A 330 2.39 -7.13 26.33
N VAL A 331 1.10 -6.87 26.41
CA VAL A 331 0.07 -7.89 26.65
C VAL A 331 -0.66 -8.16 25.34
N HIS A 332 -0.52 -9.38 24.84
CA HIS A 332 -1.18 -9.78 23.62
C HIS A 332 -2.60 -10.27 23.89
N PRO A 333 -3.62 -9.73 23.19
CA PRO A 333 -5.01 -10.14 23.37
C PRO A 333 -5.27 -11.54 22.79
N THR A 334 -6.33 -12.18 23.27
CA THR A 334 -6.81 -13.44 22.68
C THR A 334 -7.46 -13.19 21.31
N THR A 335 -7.51 -14.21 20.45
CA THR A 335 -8.21 -14.13 19.15
C THR A 335 -9.69 -13.77 19.32
N GLN A 336 -10.36 -14.27 20.39
CA GLN A 336 -11.74 -13.92 20.66
C GLN A 336 -11.90 -12.42 20.95
N PHE A 337 -11.03 -11.88 21.81
CA PHE A 337 -11.05 -10.45 22.16
C PHE A 337 -10.84 -9.58 20.90
N ILE A 338 -9.89 -9.91 20.05
CA ILE A 338 -9.61 -9.16 18.80
C ILE A 338 -10.80 -9.21 17.84
N ARG A 339 -11.45 -10.37 17.74
CA ARG A 339 -12.63 -10.51 16.89
C ARG A 339 -13.78 -9.63 17.38
N ASP A 340 -14.06 -9.67 18.68
CA ASP A 340 -15.18 -8.96 19.25
C ASP A 340 -14.94 -7.44 19.29
N SER A 341 -13.71 -7.02 19.60
CA SER A 341 -13.37 -5.61 19.80
C SER A 341 -12.98 -4.88 18.51
N PHE A 342 -12.33 -5.57 17.56
CA PHE A 342 -11.71 -4.93 16.39
C PHE A 342 -12.15 -5.50 15.05
N GLY A 343 -12.97 -6.58 15.04
CA GLY A 343 -13.41 -7.26 13.82
C GLY A 343 -12.27 -7.97 13.08
N MET A 344 -11.17 -8.31 13.75
CA MET A 344 -10.03 -9.01 13.19
C MET A 344 -10.11 -10.52 13.48
N TYR A 345 -9.61 -11.36 12.59
CA TYR A 345 -9.76 -12.81 12.70
C TYR A 345 -8.62 -13.52 13.44
N TYR A 346 -7.50 -12.85 13.67
CA TYR A 346 -6.33 -13.40 14.34
C TYR A 346 -5.53 -12.31 15.05
N THR A 347 -4.78 -12.72 16.05
CA THR A 347 -3.72 -11.91 16.64
C THR A 347 -2.43 -12.19 15.90
N CYS A 348 -1.68 -11.18 15.53
CA CYS A 348 -0.31 -11.35 15.07
C CYS A 348 0.55 -11.75 16.27
N LEU A 349 0.51 -13.04 16.66
CA LEU A 349 1.26 -13.56 17.76
C LEU A 349 2.26 -14.61 17.29
N LEU A 350 3.52 -14.35 17.57
CA LEU A 350 4.45 -15.44 17.85
C LEU A 350 3.94 -16.18 19.08
N TYR A 351 3.38 -17.36 18.86
CA TYR A 351 3.18 -18.33 19.93
C TYR A 351 4.56 -18.77 20.40
N THR A 352 4.97 -18.19 21.53
CA THR A 352 6.10 -18.63 22.34
C THR A 352 7.48 -18.55 21.71
N SER A 353 8.24 -17.58 22.13
CA SER A 353 9.63 -17.87 22.50
C SER A 353 9.57 -18.92 23.61
N PRO A 354 10.02 -20.17 23.42
CA PRO A 354 10.01 -21.14 24.50
C PRO A 354 10.89 -20.61 25.65
N SER A 355 10.27 -20.32 26.77
CA SER A 355 11.04 -19.93 27.92
C SER A 355 11.93 -21.12 28.37
N PRO A 356 13.08 -20.90 29.01
CA PRO A 356 13.86 -21.99 29.57
C PRO A 356 13.07 -22.90 30.51
N ARG A 357 11.91 -22.45 31.02
CA ARG A 357 10.98 -23.28 31.80
C ARG A 357 10.13 -24.22 30.92
N ASP A 358 9.75 -23.81 29.72
CA ASP A 358 8.94 -24.64 28.82
C ASP A 358 9.77 -25.76 28.20
N MET A 359 11.07 -25.52 27.98
CA MET A 359 12.02 -26.53 27.49
C MET A 359 12.34 -27.64 28.51
N ARG A 360 12.00 -27.44 29.77
CA ARG A 360 12.20 -28.47 30.84
C ARG A 360 11.01 -29.40 31.02
N ARG A 361 9.94 -29.23 30.27
CA ARG A 361 8.69 -30.04 30.35
C ARG A 361 8.43 -30.92 29.14
N SER A 362 9.33 -30.90 28.14
CA SER A 362 9.29 -31.79 26.98
C SER A 362 10.24 -32.97 27.14
#